data_04519693af56ef503c80c8021d05f9ab
#
_entry.id   04519693af56ef503c80c8021d05f9ab
#
_cell.length_a   1.000
_cell.length_b   1.000
_cell.length_c   1.000
_cell.angle_alpha   90.00
_cell.angle_beta   90.00
_cell.angle_gamma   90.00
#
_symmetry.space_group_name_H-M   'P 1'
#
loop_
_entity.id
_entity.type
_entity.pdbx_description
1 polymer ?
#
loop_
_entity_poly.entity_id
_entity_poly.type
_entity_poly.pdbx_seq_one_letter_code
_entity_poly.pdbx_strand_id
1 'polypeptide(L)'
;MWPGQPNPSQPSWPGQQYGGGGQPTWPGQPGGGQPSQPTWPGQPGGGLPSQPTWPGQPSQPTAPQQKSLKVPYDQNLPNGCYDKMLITINGTINHNAKMFTLNLTKGDDIAMHLNPRFDDKGKKTIVRNSLIGSKWGIEEREHNHFPFTQGQPFEMKIMCTNNEFRVAVNSSHLLEFKHRIRDLNSIKHLGIYNDVTLTSVEINKL
;
A
#
# COMPACT_ATOMS: atom_id res chain seq x y z
N MET A 1 -40.44 17.41 31.61
CA MET A 1 -41.11 17.55 30.30
C MET A 1 -40.41 18.63 29.51
N TRP A 2 -39.65 18.25 28.46
CA TRP A 2 -39.05 19.17 27.52
C TRP A 2 -39.78 19.02 26.18
N PRO A 3 -40.16 20.11 25.47
CA PRO A 3 -40.85 20.00 24.20
C PRO A 3 -39.91 19.63 23.07
N GLY A 4 -40.39 18.80 22.14
CA GLY A 4 -39.65 18.29 21.02
C GLY A 4 -39.21 19.34 20.02
N GLN A 5 -38.00 19.16 19.47
CA GLN A 5 -37.52 19.92 18.32
C GLN A 5 -38.00 19.28 17.00
N PRO A 6 -38.35 20.07 15.99
CA PRO A 6 -38.75 19.53 14.69
C PRO A 6 -37.54 19.13 13.87
N ASN A 7 -37.67 17.97 13.21
CA ASN A 7 -36.75 17.38 12.27
C ASN A 7 -36.68 18.22 10.98
N PRO A 8 -35.51 18.65 10.48
CA PRO A 8 -35.43 19.31 9.19
C PRO A 8 -35.61 18.32 8.05
N SER A 9 -36.54 18.61 7.18
CA SER A 9 -36.96 17.90 5.98
C SER A 9 -35.79 17.64 5.03
N GLN A 10 -35.66 16.40 4.56
CA GLN A 10 -34.79 16.04 3.44
C GLN A 10 -35.36 16.61 2.13
N PRO A 11 -34.53 17.14 1.21
CA PRO A 11 -34.98 17.50 -0.11
C PRO A 11 -35.30 16.26 -0.94
N SER A 12 -36.52 16.15 -1.41
CA SER A 12 -36.98 15.15 -2.38
C SER A 12 -36.46 15.48 -3.77
N TRP A 13 -35.78 14.50 -4.42
CA TRP A 13 -35.41 14.57 -5.82
C TRP A 13 -36.59 14.12 -6.72
N PRO A 14 -36.79 14.74 -7.92
CA PRO A 14 -37.86 14.34 -8.82
C PRO A 14 -37.56 12.95 -9.43
N GLY A 15 -38.65 12.16 -9.59
CA GLY A 15 -38.61 10.78 -10.06
C GLY A 15 -38.02 10.61 -11.44
N GLN A 16 -37.20 9.57 -11.60
CA GLN A 16 -36.83 9.02 -12.92
C GLN A 16 -37.88 7.97 -13.32
N GLN A 17 -38.54 8.24 -14.43
CA GLN A 17 -39.42 7.31 -15.12
C GLN A 17 -38.62 6.13 -15.65
N TYR A 18 -39.08 4.91 -15.35
CA TYR A 18 -38.67 3.68 -16.01
C TYR A 18 -39.24 3.66 -17.44
N GLY A 19 -38.38 3.91 -18.44
CA GLY A 19 -38.65 3.59 -19.83
C GLY A 19 -37.98 2.26 -20.16
N GLY A 20 -38.76 1.23 -20.47
CA GLY A 20 -38.28 -0.02 -21.01
C GLY A 20 -37.71 0.20 -22.44
N GLY A 21 -36.56 -0.41 -22.73
CA GLY A 21 -35.93 -0.35 -24.04
C GLY A 21 -34.93 -1.46 -24.24
N GLY A 22 -35.26 -2.39 -25.09
CA GLY A 22 -34.61 -3.58 -25.54
C GLY A 22 -33.10 -3.59 -25.66
N GLN A 23 -32.55 -4.76 -25.41
CA GLN A 23 -31.17 -5.09 -25.70
C GLN A 23 -30.91 -5.02 -27.20
N PRO A 24 -29.78 -4.44 -27.67
CA PRO A 24 -29.40 -4.54 -29.06
C PRO A 24 -28.93 -5.96 -29.36
N THR A 25 -29.65 -6.63 -30.25
CA THR A 25 -29.26 -7.88 -30.90
C THR A 25 -28.16 -7.59 -31.93
N TRP A 26 -27.01 -8.25 -31.77
CA TRP A 26 -25.94 -8.23 -32.80
C TRP A 26 -26.34 -9.12 -33.98
N PRO A 27 -26.06 -8.73 -35.24
CA PRO A 27 -26.30 -9.57 -36.42
C PRO A 27 -25.37 -10.80 -36.36
N GLY A 28 -25.94 -11.94 -36.78
CA GLY A 28 -25.27 -13.24 -36.78
C GLY A 28 -23.97 -13.27 -37.56
N GLN A 29 -22.97 -13.97 -37.03
CA GLN A 29 -21.76 -14.35 -37.79
C GLN A 29 -22.12 -15.34 -38.90
N PRO A 30 -21.58 -15.14 -40.12
CA PRO A 30 -21.66 -16.17 -41.16
C PRO A 30 -20.73 -17.32 -40.78
N GLY A 31 -21.23 -18.55 -40.86
CA GLY A 31 -20.44 -19.76 -40.72
C GLY A 31 -19.39 -19.83 -41.84
N GLY A 32 -18.12 -19.69 -41.48
CA GLY A 32 -16.99 -19.93 -42.34
C GLY A 32 -16.32 -21.23 -42.00
N GLY A 33 -16.39 -22.20 -42.93
CA GLY A 33 -15.73 -23.49 -42.81
C GLY A 33 -14.20 -23.34 -42.65
N GLN A 34 -13.59 -24.24 -41.88
CA GLN A 34 -12.14 -24.35 -41.77
C GLN A 34 -11.52 -24.63 -43.15
N PRO A 35 -10.48 -23.91 -43.56
CA PRO A 35 -9.70 -24.29 -44.72
C PRO A 35 -8.89 -25.56 -44.39
N SER A 36 -9.04 -26.57 -45.26
CA SER A 36 -8.26 -27.80 -45.24
C SER A 36 -6.77 -27.50 -45.36
N GLN A 37 -5.95 -28.11 -44.54
CA GLN A 37 -4.50 -28.03 -44.63
C GLN A 37 -4.03 -28.68 -45.95
N PRO A 38 -3.12 -28.06 -46.69
CA PRO A 38 -2.50 -28.71 -47.81
C PRO A 38 -1.59 -29.83 -47.38
N THR A 39 -1.86 -31.04 -47.87
CA THR A 39 -0.99 -32.22 -47.78
C THR A 39 0.20 -32.06 -48.72
N TRP A 40 1.42 -32.02 -48.17
CA TRP A 40 2.65 -32.04 -48.93
C TRP A 40 3.04 -33.50 -49.24
N PRO A 41 3.51 -33.79 -50.48
CA PRO A 41 4.03 -35.12 -50.80
C PRO A 41 5.35 -35.41 -50.08
N GLY A 42 5.55 -36.68 -49.78
CA GLY A 42 6.61 -37.24 -48.93
C GLY A 42 8.04 -36.70 -49.18
N GLN A 43 8.71 -36.45 -48.06
CA GLN A 43 10.14 -36.17 -48.04
C GLN A 43 10.96 -37.46 -48.14
N PRO A 44 11.98 -37.48 -48.99
CA PRO A 44 13.04 -38.52 -48.91
C PRO A 44 13.96 -38.26 -47.72
N GLY A 45 14.36 -39.28 -47.02
CA GLY A 45 15.26 -39.19 -45.87
C GLY A 45 16.62 -38.60 -46.25
N GLY A 46 16.97 -37.52 -45.59
CA GLY A 46 18.27 -36.84 -45.70
C GLY A 46 18.56 -36.13 -44.38
N GLY A 47 19.78 -36.33 -43.85
CA GLY A 47 20.25 -35.93 -42.56
C GLY A 47 19.95 -34.46 -42.19
N LEU A 48 19.70 -34.25 -40.92
CA LEU A 48 19.47 -32.95 -40.32
C LEU A 48 20.69 -32.03 -40.55
N PRO A 49 20.54 -30.86 -41.19
CA PRO A 49 21.59 -29.87 -41.20
C PRO A 49 21.71 -29.28 -39.81
N SER A 50 22.94 -29.18 -39.28
CA SER A 50 23.31 -28.52 -38.06
C SER A 50 22.75 -27.08 -38.05
N GLN A 51 22.01 -26.71 -37.04
CA GLN A 51 21.54 -25.35 -36.87
C GLN A 51 22.73 -24.38 -36.84
N PRO A 52 22.67 -23.26 -37.55
CA PRO A 52 23.68 -22.23 -37.41
C PRO A 52 23.60 -21.63 -36.01
N THR A 53 24.69 -21.76 -35.26
CA THR A 53 24.93 -21.06 -34.00
C THR A 53 25.10 -19.58 -34.32
N TRP A 54 24.13 -18.77 -33.92
CA TRP A 54 24.26 -17.32 -33.96
C TRP A 54 25.25 -16.85 -32.92
N PRO A 55 26.23 -15.99 -33.25
CA PRO A 55 27.15 -15.43 -32.27
C PRO A 55 26.35 -14.59 -31.26
N GLY A 56 26.53 -14.88 -29.97
CA GLY A 56 26.12 -14.14 -28.77
C GLY A 56 25.00 -13.14 -28.89
N GLN A 57 23.79 -13.51 -28.41
CA GLN A 57 22.84 -12.47 -28.02
C GLN A 57 23.50 -11.54 -27.00
N PRO A 58 23.44 -10.21 -27.19
CA PRO A 58 23.86 -9.31 -26.14
C PRO A 58 22.99 -9.59 -24.91
N SER A 59 23.65 -9.85 -23.78
CA SER A 59 22.99 -10.02 -22.49
C SER A 59 22.08 -8.82 -22.29
N GLN A 60 20.78 -9.06 -22.11
CA GLN A 60 19.87 -8.00 -21.71
C GLN A 60 20.42 -7.36 -20.43
N PRO A 61 20.45 -6.02 -20.33
CA PRO A 61 20.85 -5.39 -19.11
C PRO A 61 19.91 -5.86 -18.00
N THR A 62 20.45 -6.62 -17.06
CA THR A 62 19.75 -7.02 -15.84
C THR A 62 19.35 -5.72 -15.14
N ALA A 63 18.05 -5.49 -15.00
CA ALA A 63 17.58 -4.37 -14.19
C ALA A 63 18.28 -4.42 -12.82
N PRO A 64 18.74 -3.28 -12.29
CA PRO A 64 19.42 -3.27 -10.99
C PRO A 64 18.51 -3.92 -9.97
N GLN A 65 18.95 -5.03 -9.39
CA GLN A 65 18.24 -5.67 -8.28
C GLN A 65 18.22 -4.67 -7.13
N GLN A 66 17.07 -4.10 -6.87
CA GLN A 66 16.84 -3.21 -5.75
C GLN A 66 17.03 -4.04 -4.48
N LYS A 67 18.14 -3.80 -3.77
CA LYS A 67 18.49 -4.53 -2.55
C LYS A 67 17.41 -4.29 -1.51
N SER A 68 16.63 -5.32 -1.19
CA SER A 68 15.61 -5.24 -0.13
C SER A 68 16.27 -5.05 1.23
N LEU A 69 15.67 -4.22 2.07
CA LEU A 69 16.06 -4.08 3.47
C LEU A 69 15.43 -5.22 4.28
N LYS A 70 16.18 -5.73 5.26
CA LYS A 70 15.68 -6.81 6.12
C LYS A 70 14.56 -6.29 7.02
N VAL A 71 13.46 -7.06 7.15
CA VAL A 71 12.41 -6.87 8.15
C VAL A 71 12.49 -8.05 9.14
N PRO A 72 12.48 -7.83 10.46
CA PRO A 72 12.35 -6.56 11.19
C PRO A 72 13.42 -5.54 10.84
N TYR A 73 13.00 -4.30 10.64
CA TYR A 73 13.86 -3.18 10.33
C TYR A 73 13.93 -2.23 11.52
N ASP A 74 15.14 -1.91 11.95
CA ASP A 74 15.40 -0.97 13.04
C ASP A 74 16.41 0.06 12.59
N GLN A 75 16.10 1.33 12.83
CA GLN A 75 16.97 2.46 12.52
C GLN A 75 17.07 3.41 13.71
N ASN A 76 18.31 3.71 14.10
CA ASN A 76 18.57 4.74 15.08
C ASN A 76 18.38 6.14 14.47
N LEU A 77 17.77 7.04 15.25
CA LEU A 77 17.58 8.46 14.96
C LEU A 77 18.48 9.27 15.90
N PRO A 78 19.74 9.57 15.53
CA PRO A 78 20.72 10.14 16.47
C PRO A 78 20.27 11.45 17.11
N ASN A 79 19.58 12.29 16.31
CA ASN A 79 19.04 13.59 16.78
C ASN A 79 17.62 13.49 17.34
N GLY A 80 17.04 12.27 17.38
CA GLY A 80 15.62 12.08 17.66
C GLY A 80 14.71 12.62 16.56
N CYS A 81 13.41 12.66 16.85
CA CYS A 81 12.47 13.37 15.99
C CYS A 81 12.59 14.88 16.19
N TYR A 82 12.29 15.67 15.16
CA TYR A 82 12.33 17.12 15.20
C TYR A 82 11.33 17.71 14.19
N ASP A 83 11.00 18.98 14.38
CA ASP A 83 10.09 19.69 13.47
C ASP A 83 10.62 19.70 12.04
N LYS A 84 9.73 19.40 11.07
CA LYS A 84 10.05 19.23 9.64
C LYS A 84 10.93 18.03 9.30
N MET A 85 11.10 17.07 10.20
CA MET A 85 11.67 15.77 9.82
C MET A 85 10.70 15.01 8.94
N LEU A 86 11.19 14.52 7.81
CA LEU A 86 10.43 13.68 6.87
C LEU A 86 11.07 12.30 6.78
N ILE A 87 10.31 11.29 7.13
CA ILE A 87 10.66 9.88 6.94
C ILE A 87 9.93 9.39 5.69
N THR A 88 10.67 8.93 4.68
CA THR A 88 10.11 8.32 3.47
C THR A 88 10.42 6.84 3.45
N ILE A 89 9.41 6.01 3.33
CA ILE A 89 9.48 4.55 3.38
C ILE A 89 8.90 4.02 2.08
N ASN A 90 9.71 3.27 1.33
CA ASN A 90 9.29 2.56 0.13
C ASN A 90 9.35 1.06 0.37
N GLY A 91 8.33 0.36 -0.09
CA GLY A 91 8.24 -1.07 0.07
C GLY A 91 7.08 -1.68 -0.69
N THR A 92 6.88 -2.98 -0.46
CA THR A 92 5.78 -3.75 -1.02
C THR A 92 5.07 -4.49 0.11
N ILE A 93 3.75 -4.44 0.12
CA ILE A 93 2.94 -5.24 1.05
C ILE A 93 3.02 -6.71 0.62
N ASN A 94 3.31 -7.62 1.54
CA ASN A 94 3.37 -9.04 1.23
C ASN A 94 2.02 -9.55 0.70
N HIS A 95 2.03 -10.57 -0.17
CA HIS A 95 0.81 -11.06 -0.84
C HIS A 95 -0.30 -11.52 0.10
N ASN A 96 0.07 -12.10 1.24
CA ASN A 96 -0.89 -12.60 2.25
C ASN A 96 -0.80 -11.79 3.55
N ALA A 97 -0.46 -10.51 3.45
CA ALA A 97 -0.27 -9.65 4.60
C ALA A 97 -1.54 -9.61 5.46
N LYS A 98 -1.36 -9.80 6.76
CA LYS A 98 -2.40 -9.59 7.77
C LYS A 98 -2.28 -8.20 8.38
N MET A 99 -1.05 -7.75 8.63
CA MET A 99 -0.76 -6.42 9.16
C MET A 99 0.72 -6.09 8.96
N PHE A 100 1.05 -4.81 9.07
CA PHE A 100 2.42 -4.40 9.36
C PHE A 100 2.41 -3.32 10.45
N THR A 101 3.56 -3.09 11.05
CA THR A 101 3.69 -2.18 12.19
C THR A 101 4.85 -1.23 11.96
N LEU A 102 4.65 0.03 12.28
CA LEU A 102 5.69 1.03 12.39
C LEU A 102 5.65 1.64 13.79
N ASN A 103 6.80 1.69 14.44
CA ASN A 103 6.96 2.30 15.75
C ASN A 103 8.01 3.40 15.72
N LEU A 104 7.70 4.54 16.33
CA LEU A 104 8.67 5.54 16.73
C LEU A 104 8.80 5.48 18.25
N THR A 105 10.02 5.18 18.77
CA THR A 105 10.19 4.84 20.19
C THR A 105 11.17 5.73 20.94
N LYS A 106 10.91 5.90 22.22
CA LYS A 106 11.75 6.54 23.23
C LYS A 106 12.06 5.52 24.33
N GLY A 107 13.20 4.83 24.21
CA GLY A 107 13.47 3.70 25.10
C GLY A 107 12.36 2.65 24.99
N ASP A 108 11.77 2.27 26.11
CA ASP A 108 10.67 1.30 26.17
C ASP A 108 9.29 1.88 25.82
N ASP A 109 9.18 3.20 25.73
CA ASP A 109 7.95 3.88 25.34
C ASP A 109 7.82 3.95 23.81
N ILE A 110 6.59 3.87 23.30
CA ILE A 110 6.26 4.04 21.89
C ILE A 110 5.52 5.37 21.74
N ALA A 111 6.16 6.34 21.10
CA ALA A 111 5.58 7.64 20.85
C ALA A 111 4.47 7.58 19.77
N MET A 112 4.69 6.79 18.73
CA MET A 112 3.70 6.47 17.72
C MET A 112 3.80 5.00 17.32
N HIS A 113 2.72 4.28 17.51
CA HIS A 113 2.45 2.95 16.97
C HIS A 113 1.47 3.11 15.82
N LEU A 114 1.89 2.81 14.61
CA LEU A 114 1.07 2.83 13.39
C LEU A 114 0.93 1.40 12.88
N ASN A 115 -0.29 0.88 12.87
CA ASN A 115 -0.53 -0.52 12.57
C ASN A 115 -1.71 -0.72 11.59
N PRO A 116 -1.45 -0.67 10.27
CA PRO A 116 -2.42 -1.09 9.28
C PRO A 116 -2.71 -2.60 9.36
N ARG A 117 -3.99 -2.93 9.47
CA ARG A 117 -4.52 -4.30 9.54
C ARG A 117 -5.42 -4.57 8.35
N PHE A 118 -5.14 -5.64 7.62
CA PHE A 118 -5.91 -6.01 6.42
C PHE A 118 -7.20 -6.74 6.75
N ASP A 119 -7.26 -7.33 7.95
CA ASP A 119 -8.48 -7.94 8.50
C ASP A 119 -8.46 -7.75 10.03
N ASP A 120 -9.26 -6.82 10.50
CA ASP A 120 -9.58 -6.65 11.93
C ASP A 120 -11.10 -6.83 12.10
N LYS A 121 -11.52 -8.06 12.41
CA LYS A 121 -12.94 -8.44 12.53
C LYS A 121 -13.73 -8.17 11.23
N GLY A 122 -13.15 -8.53 10.09
CA GLY A 122 -13.77 -8.37 8.78
C GLY A 122 -13.62 -6.98 8.16
N LYS A 123 -12.84 -6.08 8.76
CA LYS A 123 -12.62 -4.71 8.25
C LYS A 123 -11.14 -4.39 8.14
N LYS A 124 -10.79 -3.64 7.10
CA LYS A 124 -9.47 -3.00 7.00
C LYS A 124 -9.45 -1.78 7.91
N THR A 125 -8.42 -1.64 8.74
CA THR A 125 -8.30 -0.51 9.66
C THR A 125 -6.84 -0.11 9.87
N ILE A 126 -6.61 1.13 10.28
CA ILE A 126 -5.30 1.65 10.63
C ILE A 126 -5.33 2.06 12.10
N VAL A 127 -4.74 1.24 12.95
CA VAL A 127 -4.67 1.52 14.39
C VAL A 127 -3.50 2.45 14.66
N ARG A 128 -3.72 3.48 15.46
CA ARG A 128 -2.68 4.34 16.03
C ARG A 128 -2.82 4.37 17.52
N ASN A 129 -1.69 4.32 18.22
CA ASN A 129 -1.66 4.42 19.68
C ASN A 129 -0.27 4.84 20.16
N SER A 130 -0.12 5.02 21.46
CA SER A 130 1.15 5.17 22.17
C SER A 130 1.21 4.22 23.35
N LEU A 131 2.41 3.72 23.66
CA LEU A 131 2.73 2.98 24.87
C LEU A 131 3.58 3.89 25.76
N ILE A 132 3.11 4.25 26.93
CA ILE A 132 3.82 5.14 27.86
C ILE A 132 3.80 4.53 29.24
N GLY A 133 4.98 4.31 29.82
CA GLY A 133 5.12 3.66 31.13
C GLY A 133 4.47 2.27 31.15
N SER A 134 4.70 1.48 30.08
CA SER A 134 4.15 0.13 29.89
C SER A 134 2.62 0.06 29.79
N LYS A 135 1.96 1.18 29.53
CA LYS A 135 0.49 1.24 29.37
C LYS A 135 0.12 1.77 27.99
N TRP A 136 -0.70 1.00 27.27
CA TRP A 136 -1.32 1.49 26.04
C TRP A 136 -2.33 2.59 26.34
N GLY A 137 -2.31 3.63 25.52
CA GLY A 137 -3.29 4.70 25.55
C GLY A 137 -4.58 4.35 24.82
N ILE A 138 -5.35 5.38 24.48
CA ILE A 138 -6.58 5.22 23.70
C ILE A 138 -6.21 5.03 22.23
N GLU A 139 -6.72 3.97 21.61
CA GLU A 139 -6.55 3.73 20.17
C GLU A 139 -7.32 4.74 19.35
N GLU A 140 -6.67 5.21 18.29
CA GLU A 140 -7.30 5.96 17.22
C GLU A 140 -7.39 5.04 15.99
N ARG A 141 -8.57 4.99 15.35
CA ARG A 141 -8.87 4.06 14.24
C ARG A 141 -9.46 4.74 13.02
N GLU A 142 -9.83 6.01 13.13
CA GLU A 142 -10.42 6.78 12.05
C GLU A 142 -9.38 7.04 10.96
N HIS A 143 -9.78 6.86 9.71
CA HIS A 143 -8.98 7.17 8.53
C HIS A 143 -9.90 7.41 7.32
N ASN A 144 -9.45 8.23 6.37
CA ASN A 144 -10.25 8.58 5.19
C ASN A 144 -10.42 7.39 4.23
N HIS A 145 -9.40 6.57 4.09
CA HIS A 145 -9.38 5.40 3.22
C HIS A 145 -8.26 4.46 3.68
N PHE A 146 -8.25 3.21 3.18
CA PHE A 146 -7.19 2.25 3.42
C PHE A 146 -6.33 2.11 2.15
N PRO A 147 -5.13 2.76 2.09
CA PRO A 147 -4.38 2.90 0.83
C PRO A 147 -3.49 1.70 0.49
N PHE A 148 -3.42 0.69 1.35
CA PHE A 148 -2.52 -0.45 1.17
C PHE A 148 -3.24 -1.60 0.48
N THR A 149 -2.54 -2.24 -0.47
CA THR A 149 -3.04 -3.42 -1.18
C THR A 149 -1.99 -4.53 -1.11
N GLN A 150 -2.42 -5.74 -0.74
CA GLN A 150 -1.54 -6.91 -0.71
C GLN A 150 -0.87 -7.13 -2.06
N GLY A 151 0.43 -7.42 -2.04
CA GLY A 151 1.23 -7.62 -3.24
C GLY A 151 1.59 -6.34 -4.00
N GLN A 152 1.17 -5.15 -3.56
CA GLN A 152 1.42 -3.90 -4.25
C GLN A 152 2.48 -3.04 -3.55
N PRO A 153 3.27 -2.27 -4.33
CA PRO A 153 4.21 -1.30 -3.78
C PRO A 153 3.48 -0.13 -3.14
N PHE A 154 4.15 0.52 -2.19
CA PHE A 154 3.70 1.75 -1.56
C PHE A 154 4.89 2.69 -1.28
N GLU A 155 4.60 3.98 -1.25
CA GLU A 155 5.43 5.00 -0.65
C GLU A 155 4.68 5.59 0.54
N MET A 156 5.25 5.53 1.73
CA MET A 156 4.69 6.17 2.93
C MET A 156 5.61 7.28 3.41
N LYS A 157 5.06 8.45 3.64
CA LYS A 157 5.75 9.60 4.18
C LYS A 157 5.19 9.95 5.55
N ILE A 158 6.08 10.10 6.52
CA ILE A 158 5.74 10.56 7.86
C ILE A 158 6.49 11.85 8.12
N MET A 159 5.74 12.94 8.22
CA MET A 159 6.28 14.24 8.58
C MET A 159 6.06 14.48 10.07
N CYS A 160 7.15 14.74 10.79
CA CYS A 160 7.09 15.20 12.16
C CYS A 160 6.94 16.74 12.16
N THR A 161 5.96 17.23 12.89
CA THR A 161 5.79 18.67 13.19
C THR A 161 5.92 18.90 14.68
N ASN A 162 5.85 20.13 15.16
CA ASN A 162 5.86 20.41 16.61
C ASN A 162 4.65 19.84 17.35
N ASN A 163 3.53 19.54 16.66
CA ASN A 163 2.28 19.15 17.29
C ASN A 163 1.85 17.70 17.03
N GLU A 164 2.28 17.13 15.90
CA GLU A 164 1.74 15.86 15.40
C GLU A 164 2.67 15.20 14.38
N PHE A 165 2.47 13.90 14.18
CA PHE A 165 2.95 13.19 13.01
C PHE A 165 1.86 13.23 11.94
N ARG A 166 2.23 13.64 10.70
CA ARG A 166 1.36 13.60 9.52
C ARG A 166 1.78 12.47 8.62
N VAL A 167 0.84 11.63 8.24
CA VAL A 167 1.10 10.46 7.40
C VAL A 167 0.42 10.64 6.05
N ALA A 168 1.20 10.44 4.99
CA ALA A 168 0.71 10.36 3.61
C ALA A 168 1.16 9.04 2.99
N VAL A 169 0.32 8.46 2.12
CA VAL A 169 0.65 7.25 1.37
C VAL A 169 0.34 7.49 -0.11
N ASN A 170 1.30 7.13 -0.98
CA ASN A 170 1.21 7.32 -2.43
C ASN A 170 0.81 8.77 -2.78
N SER A 171 1.48 9.73 -2.15
CA SER A 171 1.29 11.18 -2.30
C SER A 171 -0.07 11.72 -1.81
N SER A 172 -0.92 10.90 -1.21
CA SER A 172 -2.21 11.32 -0.65
C SER A 172 -2.14 11.38 0.86
N HIS A 173 -2.65 12.48 1.43
CA HIS A 173 -2.77 12.60 2.89
C HIS A 173 -3.68 11.50 3.44
N LEU A 174 -3.24 10.85 4.51
CA LEU A 174 -3.96 9.74 5.12
C LEU A 174 -4.53 10.10 6.50
N LEU A 175 -3.67 10.55 7.42
CA LEU A 175 -4.05 10.83 8.80
C LEU A 175 -3.02 11.70 9.52
N GLU A 176 -3.43 12.26 10.66
CA GLU A 176 -2.54 12.85 11.66
C GLU A 176 -2.61 12.05 12.96
N PHE A 177 -1.53 12.15 13.76
CA PHE A 177 -1.46 11.60 15.10
C PHE A 177 -0.79 12.61 16.04
N LYS A 178 -1.57 13.19 16.95
CA LYS A 178 -1.07 14.21 17.88
C LYS A 178 -0.06 13.64 18.86
N HIS A 179 1.02 14.39 19.10
CA HIS A 179 2.06 13.96 20.02
C HIS A 179 1.52 13.76 21.44
N ARG A 180 1.69 12.55 21.94
CA ARG A 180 1.47 12.20 23.37
C ARG A 180 2.77 12.24 24.16
N ILE A 181 3.91 12.04 23.49
CA ILE A 181 5.26 12.31 23.99
C ILE A 181 5.74 13.57 23.28
N ARG A 182 5.91 14.66 24.01
CA ARG A 182 6.22 15.98 23.44
C ARG A 182 7.73 16.26 23.35
N ASP A 183 8.55 15.54 24.06
CA ASP A 183 10.01 15.59 23.94
C ASP A 183 10.45 14.80 22.70
N LEU A 184 10.33 15.44 21.54
CA LEU A 184 10.56 14.82 20.23
C LEU A 184 12.00 14.33 20.09
N ASN A 185 12.98 15.07 20.62
CA ASN A 185 14.39 14.71 20.53
C ASN A 185 14.73 13.41 21.27
N SER A 186 13.87 12.99 22.18
CA SER A 186 14.04 11.71 22.91
C SER A 186 13.51 10.50 22.15
N ILE A 187 12.78 10.69 21.04
CA ILE A 187 12.28 9.61 20.19
C ILE A 187 13.41 9.19 19.25
N LYS A 188 14.12 8.13 19.59
CA LYS A 188 15.44 7.77 19.04
C LYS A 188 15.45 6.61 18.09
N HIS A 189 14.34 5.87 17.92
CA HIS A 189 14.31 4.70 17.07
C HIS A 189 13.07 4.67 16.17
N LEU A 190 13.28 4.17 14.96
CA LEU A 190 12.25 3.79 14.01
C LEU A 190 12.33 2.27 13.83
N GLY A 191 11.22 1.58 14.10
CA GLY A 191 11.09 0.15 13.84
C GLY A 191 9.97 -0.14 12.86
N ILE A 192 10.19 -1.09 11.94
CA ILE A 192 9.18 -1.57 10.97
C ILE A 192 9.15 -3.09 11.01
N TYR A 193 7.95 -3.67 11.18
CA TYR A 193 7.77 -5.07 11.49
C TYR A 193 6.63 -5.70 10.69
N ASN A 194 6.63 -7.03 10.60
CA ASN A 194 5.62 -7.90 10.03
C ASN A 194 5.58 -7.91 8.49
N ASP A 195 4.41 -7.87 7.88
CA ASP A 195 4.12 -8.35 6.54
C ASP A 195 4.43 -7.32 5.44
N VAL A 196 5.64 -6.81 5.43
CA VAL A 196 6.14 -5.84 4.45
C VAL A 196 7.56 -6.18 4.02
N THR A 197 7.87 -5.91 2.76
CA THR A 197 9.22 -5.92 2.21
C THR A 197 9.64 -4.49 1.92
N LEU A 198 10.78 -4.05 2.44
CA LEU A 198 11.25 -2.67 2.29
C LEU A 198 12.29 -2.57 1.18
N THR A 199 12.23 -1.48 0.42
CA THR A 199 13.22 -1.14 -0.61
C THR A 199 14.10 0.04 -0.20
N SER A 200 13.54 1.04 0.48
CA SER A 200 14.30 2.15 1.06
C SER A 200 13.61 2.76 2.27
N VAL A 201 14.40 3.30 3.17
CA VAL A 201 13.97 4.17 4.28
C VAL A 201 14.92 5.36 4.30
N GLU A 202 14.37 6.55 4.13
CA GLU A 202 15.13 7.80 4.04
C GLU A 202 14.61 8.79 5.07
N ILE A 203 15.54 9.54 5.69
CA ILE A 203 15.21 10.58 6.66
C ILE A 203 15.83 11.88 6.20
N ASN A 204 14.98 12.85 5.96
CA ASN A 204 15.37 14.16 5.46
C ASN A 204 14.79 15.26 6.35
N LYS A 205 15.32 16.46 6.23
CA LYS A 205 14.73 17.69 6.77
C LYS A 205 14.11 18.47 5.62
N LEU A 206 12.86 18.92 5.79
CA LEU A 206 12.18 19.84 4.87
C LEU A 206 12.58 21.30 5.12
#